data_ac9406d90e735e620b0ef1dc08db3e61
#
_entry.id   ac9406d90e735e620b0ef1dc08db3e61
#
_cell.length_a   1.000
_cell.length_b   1.000
_cell.length_c   1.000
_cell.angle_alpha   90.00
_cell.angle_beta   90.00
_cell.angle_gamma   90.00
#
_symmetry.space_group_name_H-M   'P 1'
#
loop_
_entity.id
_entity.type
_entity.pdbx_description
1 polymer ?
#
loop_
_entity_poly.entity_id
_entity_poly.type
_entity_poly.pdbx_seq_one_letter_code
_entity_poly.pdbx_strand_id
1 'polypeptide(L)'
;MVSIPQKGEKFMEMILKDTPLKKEAQNFWKEEVVYQIYPKSFYDSDGDGIGDIKGITQKLDYLDALGVTMLWICPIFTSPMVDNGYDIADYKGIQKEFGTMADLTELIEAAKARGIKLILDLVVNHSSDEHEWFQQALADAESPYRDYYIFKKGKDGNPPNNWRSIFGGSVWEPVPNEENTYYFHTFDKRQPDLNWENPVLRQEIYDMINWWLSKGIAGFRIDSITFVKKDQDYGDVPVDGSDGLGSVKNKTRNRPGIEKFLAELNRETFQNYECVSVGEAPGVPYEQYDQYIGEDGYFNMIFDFHYADIDVENGSEWFRRTNWQPQDLKELLFKSQSAIQSSGWGANFLENHDQPRSLSKYITDETYQNEIGAKSLGTLFFFLRGTPFIYQGQEIGMKNFQRTTIDDFNDVSSIDNYHRSLLEGFSEKEALTFVNQRSRDNNRTPFQWDASTNAGFNKSGNAWLKLTGDQAAVNAADQMNHSDSIFSYYQQMIQLRNHSAYRKTLIYGAFSPVETADAVIGYERIGEETIQVFVNLSNQEQTIVASGDVLLNNYPELRKSEGTYMLQPYQTVVIRKGGNHD
;
A
#
# COMPACT_ATOMS: atom_id res chain seq x y z
N MET A 1 -14.51 52.29 -29.06
CA MET A 1 -13.74 51.33 -28.25
C MET A 1 -13.80 51.80 -26.81
N VAL A 2 -14.67 51.20 -26.03
CA VAL A 2 -14.85 51.54 -24.61
C VAL A 2 -14.38 50.31 -23.85
N SER A 3 -13.35 50.49 -23.04
CA SER A 3 -12.78 49.45 -22.16
C SER A 3 -13.72 49.14 -21.03
N ILE A 4 -14.09 47.87 -20.88
CA ILE A 4 -14.86 47.32 -19.77
C ILE A 4 -13.88 46.97 -18.63
N PRO A 5 -14.16 47.28 -17.37
CA PRO A 5 -13.17 47.23 -16.29
C PRO A 5 -12.97 45.83 -15.70
N GLN A 6 -11.69 45.52 -15.45
CA GLN A 6 -11.15 44.33 -14.74
C GLN A 6 -11.57 44.20 -13.26
N LYS A 7 -12.77 44.58 -12.87
CA LYS A 7 -13.23 44.49 -11.46
C LYS A 7 -14.00 43.21 -11.14
N GLY A 8 -14.45 42.44 -12.16
CA GLY A 8 -15.24 41.22 -11.97
C GLY A 8 -14.41 39.99 -11.60
N GLU A 9 -13.21 39.85 -12.16
CA GLU A 9 -12.36 38.68 -11.93
C GLU A 9 -11.74 38.65 -10.52
N LYS A 10 -11.30 39.80 -10.00
CA LYS A 10 -10.79 39.88 -8.62
C LYS A 10 -11.86 39.63 -7.55
N PHE A 11 -13.11 39.94 -7.84
CA PHE A 11 -14.22 39.72 -6.90
C PHE A 11 -14.64 38.27 -6.87
N MET A 12 -14.56 37.56 -7.99
CA MET A 12 -14.80 36.10 -8.08
C MET A 12 -13.65 35.28 -7.47
N GLU A 13 -12.39 35.71 -7.63
CA GLU A 13 -11.24 35.09 -6.94
C GLU A 13 -11.29 35.28 -5.41
N MET A 14 -11.83 36.40 -4.91
CA MET A 14 -11.95 36.64 -3.48
C MET A 14 -13.10 35.87 -2.84
N ILE A 15 -14.19 35.60 -3.58
CA ILE A 15 -15.33 34.78 -3.10
C ILE A 15 -15.00 33.30 -3.10
N LEU A 16 -14.10 32.83 -3.99
CA LEU A 16 -13.69 31.43 -4.07
C LEU A 16 -12.63 31.02 -3.02
N LYS A 17 -11.98 32.01 -2.36
CA LYS A 17 -10.95 31.73 -1.35
C LYS A 17 -11.47 31.47 0.08
N ASP A 18 -12.72 31.84 0.38
CA ASP A 18 -13.24 31.81 1.75
C ASP A 18 -14.60 31.11 1.94
N THR A 19 -14.97 30.17 1.07
CA THR A 19 -16.20 29.41 1.27
C THR A 19 -15.92 28.10 2.02
N PRO A 20 -16.73 27.73 3.04
CA PRO A 20 -16.62 26.46 3.77
C PRO A 20 -16.60 25.23 2.85
N LEU A 21 -17.26 25.28 1.70
CA LEU A 21 -17.28 24.24 0.67
C LEU A 21 -15.90 23.89 0.10
N LYS A 22 -14.97 24.86 0.02
CA LYS A 22 -13.60 24.59 -0.46
C LYS A 22 -12.76 23.83 0.57
N LYS A 23 -13.01 24.03 1.86
CA LYS A 23 -12.31 23.37 2.94
C LYS A 23 -12.78 21.92 3.14
N GLU A 24 -14.06 21.63 2.88
CA GLU A 24 -14.62 20.27 2.89
C GLU A 24 -14.17 19.48 1.64
N ALA A 25 -14.17 20.10 0.46
CA ALA A 25 -13.65 19.49 -0.77
C ALA A 25 -12.16 19.15 -0.66
N GLN A 26 -11.35 19.98 -0.01
CA GLN A 26 -9.91 19.79 0.18
C GLN A 26 -9.53 18.60 1.08
N ASN A 27 -10.49 17.97 1.77
CA ASN A 27 -10.24 16.87 2.71
C ASN A 27 -11.08 15.61 2.42
N PHE A 28 -11.61 15.49 1.21
CA PHE A 28 -12.51 14.39 0.84
C PHE A 28 -11.94 12.99 1.16
N TRP A 29 -10.62 12.81 1.02
CA TRP A 29 -9.95 11.54 1.27
C TRP A 29 -10.09 11.02 2.71
N LYS A 30 -10.37 11.87 3.69
CA LYS A 30 -10.56 11.46 5.09
C LYS A 30 -11.82 10.61 5.27
N GLU A 31 -12.79 10.80 4.41
CA GLU A 31 -14.08 10.13 4.44
C GLU A 31 -14.13 8.88 3.55
N GLU A 32 -13.12 8.70 2.69
CA GLU A 32 -13.08 7.57 1.77
C GLU A 32 -12.79 6.25 2.48
N VAL A 33 -13.21 5.17 1.81
CA VAL A 33 -12.76 3.79 2.04
C VAL A 33 -12.12 3.33 0.76
N VAL A 34 -10.81 3.08 0.81
CA VAL A 34 -10.02 2.75 -0.37
C VAL A 34 -9.94 1.23 -0.54
N TYR A 35 -10.13 0.76 -1.77
CA TYR A 35 -9.91 -0.62 -2.14
C TYR A 35 -8.75 -0.69 -3.13
N GLN A 36 -7.71 -1.43 -2.79
CA GLN A 36 -6.55 -1.61 -3.66
C GLN A 36 -6.77 -2.78 -4.60
N ILE A 37 -6.57 -2.52 -5.90
CA ILE A 37 -6.64 -3.51 -6.96
C ILE A 37 -5.24 -3.75 -7.55
N TYR A 38 -4.85 -5.02 -7.60
CA TYR A 38 -3.73 -5.52 -8.38
C TYR A 38 -4.29 -6.06 -9.71
N PRO A 39 -4.23 -5.29 -10.81
CA PRO A 39 -5.00 -5.55 -12.02
C PRO A 39 -4.78 -6.95 -12.58
N LYS A 40 -3.52 -7.37 -12.65
CA LYS A 40 -3.08 -8.65 -13.20
C LYS A 40 -3.79 -9.88 -12.59
N SER A 41 -4.30 -9.74 -11.36
CA SER A 41 -4.92 -10.82 -10.58
C SER A 41 -6.36 -10.55 -10.17
N PHE A 42 -7.00 -9.47 -10.62
CA PHE A 42 -8.34 -9.14 -10.17
C PHE A 42 -9.42 -9.87 -10.95
N TYR A 43 -9.53 -9.63 -12.25
CA TYR A 43 -10.43 -10.35 -13.14
C TYR A 43 -9.95 -10.24 -14.59
N ASP A 44 -9.82 -11.37 -15.25
CA ASP A 44 -9.41 -11.49 -16.65
C ASP A 44 -10.66 -11.56 -17.53
N SER A 45 -10.93 -10.50 -18.30
CA SER A 45 -12.15 -10.37 -19.08
C SER A 45 -12.09 -11.04 -20.45
N ASP A 46 -10.89 -11.23 -21.02
CA ASP A 46 -10.70 -11.74 -22.37
C ASP A 46 -10.13 -13.19 -22.41
N GLY A 47 -9.64 -13.69 -21.27
CA GLY A 47 -9.25 -15.08 -21.10
C GLY A 47 -7.80 -15.38 -21.47
N ASP A 48 -6.93 -14.40 -21.50
CA ASP A 48 -5.50 -14.59 -21.78
C ASP A 48 -4.69 -15.07 -20.55
N GLY A 49 -5.30 -15.08 -19.37
CA GLY A 49 -4.70 -15.48 -18.10
C GLY A 49 -4.25 -14.32 -17.24
N ILE A 50 -4.42 -13.09 -17.68
CA ILE A 50 -4.02 -11.85 -17.03
C ILE A 50 -5.24 -10.98 -16.79
N GLY A 51 -5.44 -10.49 -15.57
CA GLY A 51 -6.51 -9.55 -15.28
C GLY A 51 -6.31 -8.20 -15.98
N ASP A 52 -7.40 -7.50 -16.28
CA ASP A 52 -7.37 -6.32 -17.14
C ASP A 52 -8.34 -5.21 -16.69
N ILE A 53 -8.24 -4.03 -17.29
CA ILE A 53 -9.06 -2.84 -16.96
C ILE A 53 -10.55 -3.09 -17.21
N LYS A 54 -10.91 -3.81 -18.29
CA LYS A 54 -12.31 -4.19 -18.56
C LYS A 54 -12.84 -5.13 -17.48
N GLY A 55 -11.98 -6.02 -16.99
CA GLY A 55 -12.29 -6.89 -15.86
C GLY A 55 -12.61 -6.09 -14.60
N ILE A 56 -11.85 -5.04 -14.30
CA ILE A 56 -12.15 -4.13 -13.19
C ILE A 56 -13.51 -3.47 -13.41
N THR A 57 -13.77 -2.96 -14.63
CA THR A 57 -15.05 -2.33 -14.99
C THR A 57 -16.23 -3.29 -14.79
N GLN A 58 -16.09 -4.56 -15.18
CA GLN A 58 -17.12 -5.60 -15.00
C GLN A 58 -17.40 -5.94 -13.52
N LYS A 59 -16.48 -5.63 -12.63
CA LYS A 59 -16.60 -5.93 -11.19
C LYS A 59 -16.95 -4.71 -10.33
N LEU A 60 -17.23 -3.56 -10.93
CA LEU A 60 -17.62 -2.35 -10.21
C LEU A 60 -18.88 -2.54 -9.34
N ASP A 61 -19.84 -3.37 -9.75
CA ASP A 61 -21.03 -3.65 -8.94
C ASP A 61 -20.71 -4.40 -7.65
N TYR A 62 -19.69 -5.26 -7.66
CA TYR A 62 -19.15 -5.91 -6.45
C TYR A 62 -18.53 -4.89 -5.49
N LEU A 63 -17.74 -3.97 -6.03
CA LEU A 63 -17.05 -2.94 -5.25
C LEU A 63 -18.04 -1.92 -4.67
N ASP A 64 -19.04 -1.54 -5.45
CA ASP A 64 -20.15 -0.68 -4.99
C ASP A 64 -20.97 -1.38 -3.90
N ALA A 65 -21.31 -2.66 -4.09
CA ALA A 65 -21.99 -3.46 -3.08
C ALA A 65 -21.18 -3.59 -1.77
N LEU A 66 -19.85 -3.70 -1.83
CA LEU A 66 -18.99 -3.67 -0.65
C LEU A 66 -19.08 -2.32 0.07
N GLY A 67 -19.31 -1.24 -0.66
CA GLY A 67 -19.43 0.13 -0.14
C GLY A 67 -18.13 0.93 -0.17
N VAL A 68 -17.14 0.51 -0.95
CA VAL A 68 -15.89 1.28 -1.14
C VAL A 68 -16.14 2.50 -2.01
N THR A 69 -15.37 3.57 -1.76
CA THR A 69 -15.61 4.88 -2.39
C THR A 69 -14.41 5.37 -3.21
N MET A 70 -13.29 4.65 -3.14
CA MET A 70 -12.09 4.93 -3.91
C MET A 70 -11.36 3.64 -4.29
N LEU A 71 -10.85 3.57 -5.51
CA LEU A 71 -9.99 2.49 -5.99
C LEU A 71 -8.56 2.99 -6.12
N TRP A 72 -7.62 2.27 -5.51
CA TRP A 72 -6.21 2.38 -5.84
C TRP A 72 -5.84 1.26 -6.80
N ILE A 73 -5.44 1.62 -8.01
CA ILE A 73 -5.06 0.67 -9.06
C ILE A 73 -3.53 0.65 -9.14
N CYS A 74 -2.93 -0.52 -8.88
CA CYS A 74 -1.50 -0.76 -9.08
C CYS A 74 -1.10 -0.51 -10.54
N PRO A 75 0.19 -0.36 -10.88
CA PRO A 75 0.62 0.15 -12.16
C PRO A 75 -0.02 -0.55 -13.36
N ILE A 76 -0.58 0.24 -14.27
CA ILE A 76 -1.19 -0.22 -15.54
C ILE A 76 -0.41 0.30 -16.77
N PHE A 77 0.72 0.96 -16.53
CA PHE A 77 1.53 1.59 -17.57
C PHE A 77 2.29 0.55 -18.38
N THR A 78 2.77 0.96 -19.56
CA THR A 78 3.62 0.09 -20.40
C THR A 78 4.86 -0.35 -19.64
N SER A 79 5.07 -1.66 -19.55
CA SER A 79 6.15 -2.27 -18.76
C SER A 79 6.56 -3.61 -19.35
N PRO A 80 7.85 -3.99 -19.35
CA PRO A 80 8.29 -5.35 -19.63
C PRO A 80 7.95 -6.35 -18.52
N MET A 81 7.33 -5.91 -17.41
CA MET A 81 6.84 -6.75 -16.30
C MET A 81 7.92 -7.50 -15.52
N VAL A 82 9.14 -6.98 -15.45
CA VAL A 82 10.22 -7.57 -14.65
C VAL A 82 9.87 -7.52 -13.17
N ASP A 83 9.34 -6.41 -12.70
CA ASP A 83 8.75 -6.24 -11.37
C ASP A 83 7.24 -5.99 -11.45
N ASN A 84 6.57 -6.73 -12.35
CA ASN A 84 5.12 -6.78 -12.48
C ASN A 84 4.44 -5.39 -12.59
N GLY A 85 5.03 -4.47 -13.38
CA GLY A 85 4.49 -3.15 -13.68
C GLY A 85 5.19 -2.01 -12.95
N TYR A 86 6.01 -2.28 -11.93
CA TYR A 86 6.82 -1.26 -11.25
C TYR A 86 8.11 -0.90 -12.01
N ASP A 87 8.34 -1.49 -13.16
CA ASP A 87 9.39 -1.20 -14.15
C ASP A 87 8.75 -0.52 -15.37
N ILE A 88 8.51 0.80 -15.29
CA ILE A 88 7.72 1.55 -16.29
C ILE A 88 8.59 1.93 -17.51
N ALA A 89 8.16 1.49 -18.69
CA ALA A 89 8.79 1.81 -19.97
C ALA A 89 8.14 3.02 -20.67
N ASP A 90 6.86 3.28 -20.43
CA ASP A 90 6.15 4.48 -20.91
C ASP A 90 5.11 4.91 -19.86
N TYR A 91 5.32 6.08 -19.26
CA TYR A 91 4.46 6.64 -18.23
C TYR A 91 3.07 7.08 -18.74
N LYS A 92 2.86 7.24 -20.03
CA LYS A 92 1.61 7.68 -20.65
C LYS A 92 0.91 6.58 -21.45
N GLY A 93 1.60 5.46 -21.69
CA GLY A 93 1.06 4.26 -22.31
C GLY A 93 0.32 3.36 -21.32
N ILE A 94 -0.63 2.58 -21.80
CA ILE A 94 -1.25 1.49 -21.05
C ILE A 94 -0.62 0.17 -21.49
N GLN A 95 -0.32 -0.70 -20.54
CA GLN A 95 0.17 -2.05 -20.84
C GLN A 95 -0.84 -2.81 -21.70
N LYS A 96 -0.35 -3.41 -22.76
CA LYS A 96 -1.19 -4.03 -23.81
C LYS A 96 -2.15 -5.09 -23.23
N GLU A 97 -1.65 -5.90 -22.31
CA GLU A 97 -2.43 -6.96 -21.66
C GLU A 97 -3.48 -6.40 -20.70
N PHE A 98 -3.32 -5.16 -20.22
CA PHE A 98 -4.30 -4.49 -19.37
C PHE A 98 -5.37 -3.73 -20.15
N GLY A 99 -5.15 -3.48 -21.45
CA GLY A 99 -6.12 -2.79 -22.31
C GLY A 99 -5.58 -1.50 -22.93
N THR A 100 -6.47 -0.52 -23.04
CA THR A 100 -6.19 0.75 -23.74
C THR A 100 -6.56 1.97 -22.89
N MET A 101 -6.15 3.16 -23.33
CA MET A 101 -6.58 4.42 -22.72
C MET A 101 -8.11 4.61 -22.80
N ALA A 102 -8.78 4.06 -23.82
CA ALA A 102 -10.23 4.10 -23.92
C ALA A 102 -10.89 3.25 -22.83
N ASP A 103 -10.34 2.08 -22.53
CA ASP A 103 -10.82 1.19 -21.46
C ASP A 103 -10.64 1.85 -20.07
N LEU A 104 -9.52 2.55 -19.85
CA LEU A 104 -9.32 3.32 -18.62
C LEU A 104 -10.31 4.49 -18.49
N THR A 105 -10.57 5.20 -19.59
CA THR A 105 -11.56 6.29 -19.59
C THR A 105 -12.94 5.74 -19.26
N GLU A 106 -13.34 4.60 -19.84
CA GLU A 106 -14.60 3.92 -19.50
C GLU A 106 -14.67 3.54 -18.02
N LEU A 107 -13.57 2.99 -17.47
CA LEU A 107 -13.50 2.65 -16.05
C LEU A 107 -13.67 3.89 -15.15
N ILE A 108 -13.00 5.00 -15.46
CA ILE A 108 -13.13 6.28 -14.72
C ILE A 108 -14.58 6.76 -14.71
N GLU A 109 -15.23 6.77 -15.88
CA GLU A 109 -16.63 7.22 -16.00
C GLU A 109 -17.61 6.27 -15.29
N ALA A 110 -17.43 4.97 -15.46
CA ALA A 110 -18.28 3.96 -14.82
C ALA A 110 -18.15 3.95 -13.29
N ALA A 111 -16.94 4.13 -12.76
CA ALA A 111 -16.68 4.27 -11.33
C ALA A 111 -17.29 5.57 -10.78
N LYS A 112 -17.08 6.69 -11.49
CA LYS A 112 -17.67 8.00 -11.13
C LYS A 112 -19.19 7.96 -11.07
N ALA A 113 -19.85 7.22 -11.97
CA ALA A 113 -21.31 7.04 -11.96
C ALA A 113 -21.82 6.34 -10.68
N ARG A 114 -20.95 5.60 -9.98
CA ARG A 114 -21.22 4.94 -8.69
C ARG A 114 -20.68 5.73 -7.49
N GLY A 115 -20.15 6.95 -7.70
CA GLY A 115 -19.52 7.75 -6.65
C GLY A 115 -18.12 7.25 -6.24
N ILE A 116 -17.53 6.34 -7.01
CA ILE A 116 -16.21 5.74 -6.74
C ILE A 116 -15.13 6.55 -7.49
N LYS A 117 -14.11 6.97 -6.78
CA LYS A 117 -12.94 7.70 -7.31
C LYS A 117 -11.80 6.72 -7.66
N LEU A 118 -10.93 7.12 -8.58
CA LEU A 118 -9.74 6.33 -8.92
C LEU A 118 -8.47 7.09 -8.57
N ILE A 119 -7.51 6.41 -7.94
CA ILE A 119 -6.11 6.83 -7.85
C ILE A 119 -5.23 5.78 -8.53
N LEU A 120 -4.15 6.25 -9.15
CA LEU A 120 -3.16 5.40 -9.81
C LEU A 120 -1.90 5.29 -8.96
N ASP A 121 -1.03 4.36 -9.33
CA ASP A 121 0.29 4.22 -8.73
C ASP A 121 1.31 5.08 -9.48
N LEU A 122 2.13 5.85 -8.78
CA LEU A 122 3.15 6.73 -9.34
C LEU A 122 4.53 6.20 -8.97
N VAL A 123 5.24 5.64 -9.95
CA VAL A 123 6.58 5.09 -9.76
C VAL A 123 7.61 6.04 -10.37
N VAL A 124 8.30 6.81 -9.54
CA VAL A 124 9.20 7.88 -9.98
C VAL A 124 10.59 7.85 -9.33
N ASN A 125 10.89 6.82 -8.54
CA ASN A 125 12.25 6.57 -8.09
C ASN A 125 13.13 6.01 -9.23
N HIS A 126 12.56 5.20 -10.09
CA HIS A 126 13.23 4.49 -11.20
C HIS A 126 12.30 4.36 -12.40
N SER A 127 12.85 3.97 -13.53
CA SER A 127 12.09 3.54 -14.71
C SER A 127 12.49 2.12 -15.11
N SER A 128 11.84 1.56 -16.13
CA SER A 128 12.36 0.36 -16.81
C SER A 128 13.67 0.67 -17.53
N ASP A 129 14.52 -0.33 -17.68
CA ASP A 129 15.65 -0.31 -18.60
C ASP A 129 15.20 -0.20 -20.08
N GLU A 130 13.94 -0.54 -20.38
CA GLU A 130 13.34 -0.37 -21.72
C GLU A 130 12.72 1.03 -21.93
N HIS A 131 12.74 1.93 -20.95
CA HIS A 131 12.28 3.30 -21.11
C HIS A 131 13.13 4.04 -22.14
N GLU A 132 12.49 4.79 -23.02
CA GLU A 132 13.18 5.51 -24.11
C GLU A 132 14.33 6.40 -23.60
N TRP A 133 14.15 7.08 -22.48
CA TRP A 133 15.20 7.89 -21.84
C TRP A 133 16.45 7.05 -21.51
N PHE A 134 16.27 5.86 -20.93
CA PHE A 134 17.39 5.00 -20.57
C PHE A 134 18.06 4.39 -21.79
N GLN A 135 17.29 3.97 -22.78
CA GLN A 135 17.83 3.44 -24.03
C GLN A 135 18.70 4.47 -24.76
N GLN A 136 18.27 5.73 -24.80
CA GLN A 136 19.07 6.83 -25.38
C GLN A 136 20.29 7.16 -24.52
N ALA A 137 20.16 7.09 -23.18
CA ALA A 137 21.28 7.30 -22.25
C ALA A 137 22.37 6.21 -22.37
N LEU A 138 21.99 4.96 -22.70
CA LEU A 138 22.94 3.88 -22.97
C LEU A 138 23.58 3.97 -24.38
N ALA A 139 22.82 4.41 -25.37
CA ALA A 139 23.29 4.46 -26.74
C ALA A 139 24.35 5.54 -27.00
N ASP A 140 24.30 6.64 -26.26
CA ASP A 140 25.21 7.78 -26.41
C ASP A 140 25.50 8.44 -25.06
N ALA A 141 26.78 8.44 -24.65
CA ALA A 141 27.22 9.08 -23.41
C ALA A 141 27.03 10.61 -23.41
N GLU A 142 26.89 11.24 -24.56
CA GLU A 142 26.62 12.68 -24.74
C GLU A 142 25.11 12.97 -24.88
N SER A 143 24.25 11.95 -24.77
CA SER A 143 22.79 12.10 -24.84
C SER A 143 22.29 13.05 -23.72
N PRO A 144 21.33 13.94 -24.02
CA PRO A 144 20.70 14.76 -22.98
C PRO A 144 20.00 13.94 -21.87
N TYR A 145 19.68 12.68 -22.15
CA TYR A 145 19.09 11.75 -21.20
C TYR A 145 20.11 11.07 -20.28
N ARG A 146 21.43 11.25 -20.55
CA ARG A 146 22.48 10.65 -19.71
C ARG A 146 22.34 11.09 -18.25
N ASP A 147 22.08 12.36 -18.01
CA ASP A 147 21.92 12.94 -16.67
C ASP A 147 20.54 12.67 -16.04
N TYR A 148 19.62 11.99 -16.75
CA TYR A 148 18.36 11.52 -16.16
C TYR A 148 18.58 10.30 -15.26
N TYR A 149 19.70 9.62 -15.39
CA TYR A 149 20.10 8.45 -14.62
C TYR A 149 21.45 8.67 -13.94
N ILE A 150 21.80 7.75 -13.04
CA ILE A 150 23.03 7.88 -12.26
C ILE A 150 24.08 6.94 -12.86
N PHE A 151 25.10 7.52 -13.49
CA PHE A 151 26.25 6.80 -14.02
C PHE A 151 27.51 7.18 -13.25
N LYS A 152 28.37 6.20 -12.93
CA LYS A 152 29.63 6.41 -12.21
C LYS A 152 30.75 5.54 -12.79
N LYS A 153 31.98 6.02 -12.70
CA LYS A 153 33.16 5.20 -12.96
C LYS A 153 33.43 4.28 -11.79
N GLY A 154 33.78 3.04 -12.09
CA GLY A 154 34.22 2.08 -11.10
C GLY A 154 35.57 2.46 -10.47
N LYS A 155 35.91 1.79 -9.40
CA LYS A 155 37.11 2.02 -8.64
C LYS A 155 37.98 0.75 -8.63
N ASP A 156 39.21 0.87 -9.10
CA ASP A 156 40.18 -0.24 -9.13
C ASP A 156 39.66 -1.52 -9.81
N GLY A 157 38.87 -1.37 -10.88
CA GLY A 157 38.26 -2.48 -11.61
C GLY A 157 37.01 -3.09 -10.95
N ASN A 158 36.51 -2.49 -9.89
CA ASN A 158 35.30 -2.89 -9.18
C ASN A 158 34.18 -1.85 -9.36
N PRO A 159 32.92 -2.16 -8.99
CA PRO A 159 31.86 -1.18 -8.88
C PRO A 159 32.23 0.03 -8.01
N PRO A 160 31.55 1.19 -8.17
CA PRO A 160 31.87 2.42 -7.43
C PRO A 160 31.88 2.29 -5.91
N ASN A 161 31.07 1.40 -5.34
CA ASN A 161 31.00 1.11 -3.91
C ASN A 161 30.37 -0.28 -3.64
N ASN A 162 30.23 -0.63 -2.37
CA ASN A 162 29.76 -1.93 -1.90
C ASN A 162 28.26 -1.95 -1.53
N TRP A 163 27.43 -1.11 -2.12
CA TRP A 163 26.00 -1.11 -1.77
C TRP A 163 25.25 -2.31 -2.37
N ARG A 164 24.38 -2.92 -1.54
CA ARG A 164 23.50 -4.00 -1.94
C ARG A 164 22.12 -3.46 -2.31
N SER A 165 21.60 -3.89 -3.45
CA SER A 165 20.22 -3.66 -3.90
C SER A 165 19.19 -4.21 -2.91
N ILE A 166 17.99 -3.65 -2.93
CA ILE A 166 16.83 -4.16 -2.16
C ILE A 166 16.48 -5.60 -2.56
N PHE A 167 16.63 -5.94 -3.85
CA PHE A 167 16.40 -7.29 -4.38
C PHE A 167 17.67 -8.15 -4.46
N GLY A 168 18.78 -7.68 -3.87
CA GLY A 168 20.03 -8.44 -3.79
C GLY A 168 21.05 -8.08 -4.88
N GLY A 169 22.28 -8.54 -4.68
CA GLY A 169 23.40 -8.19 -5.55
C GLY A 169 23.87 -6.74 -5.41
N SER A 170 24.81 -6.35 -6.26
CA SER A 170 25.30 -4.96 -6.33
C SER A 170 24.21 -4.03 -6.87
N VAL A 171 24.19 -2.77 -6.41
CA VAL A 171 23.35 -1.69 -7.01
C VAL A 171 23.94 -1.15 -8.32
N TRP A 172 25.05 -1.68 -8.78
CA TRP A 172 25.80 -1.19 -9.93
C TRP A 172 25.89 -2.25 -11.02
N GLU A 173 25.40 -1.93 -12.21
CA GLU A 173 25.54 -2.77 -13.39
C GLU A 173 26.49 -2.11 -14.40
N PRO A 174 27.38 -2.87 -15.06
CA PRO A 174 28.28 -2.33 -16.07
C PRO A 174 27.50 -1.82 -17.29
N VAL A 175 27.87 -0.63 -17.76
CA VAL A 175 27.31 -0.08 -19.00
C VAL A 175 27.92 -0.81 -20.20
N PRO A 176 27.10 -1.38 -21.10
CA PRO A 176 27.60 -2.03 -22.31
C PRO A 176 28.48 -1.10 -23.15
N ASN A 177 29.63 -1.62 -23.59
CA ASN A 177 30.58 -0.90 -24.44
C ASN A 177 31.26 0.35 -23.82
N GLU A 178 31.10 0.58 -22.50
CA GLU A 178 31.81 1.64 -21.79
C GLU A 178 32.71 1.04 -20.71
N GLU A 179 34.01 1.13 -20.90
CA GLU A 179 34.99 0.59 -19.95
C GLU A 179 34.84 1.26 -18.56
N ASN A 180 34.74 0.43 -17.52
CA ASN A 180 34.71 0.84 -16.12
C ASN A 180 33.60 1.87 -15.81
N THR A 181 32.48 1.82 -16.51
CA THR A 181 31.30 2.66 -16.29
C THR A 181 30.14 1.80 -15.84
N TYR A 182 29.41 2.27 -14.82
CA TYR A 182 28.29 1.56 -14.23
C TYR A 182 27.08 2.50 -14.12
N TYR A 183 25.87 1.93 -14.24
CA TYR A 183 24.63 2.63 -13.88
C TYR A 183 24.08 2.10 -12.55
N PHE A 184 23.32 2.94 -11.87
CA PHE A 184 22.81 2.70 -10.52
C PHE A 184 21.36 2.20 -10.55
N HIS A 185 21.03 1.24 -9.67
CA HIS A 185 19.66 0.80 -9.38
C HIS A 185 19.49 0.46 -7.91
N THR A 186 18.40 0.92 -7.29
CA THR A 186 18.05 0.58 -5.90
C THR A 186 17.39 -0.79 -5.81
N PHE A 187 16.60 -1.15 -6.79
CA PHE A 187 15.81 -2.39 -6.88
C PHE A 187 16.41 -3.35 -7.92
N ASP A 188 15.64 -3.89 -8.85
CA ASP A 188 16.19 -4.77 -9.88
C ASP A 188 17.14 -4.02 -10.83
N LYS A 189 18.14 -4.73 -11.38
CA LYS A 189 19.07 -4.17 -12.38
C LYS A 189 18.38 -3.63 -13.62
N ARG A 190 17.17 -4.10 -13.91
CA ARG A 190 16.32 -3.60 -14.99
C ARG A 190 15.42 -2.42 -14.57
N GLN A 191 15.64 -1.88 -13.37
CA GLN A 191 14.96 -0.70 -12.82
C GLN A 191 15.98 0.40 -12.50
N PRO A 192 16.64 1.03 -13.52
CA PRO A 192 17.63 2.09 -13.30
C PRO A 192 17.00 3.29 -12.59
N ASP A 193 17.67 3.77 -11.53
CA ASP A 193 17.18 4.88 -10.72
C ASP A 193 17.27 6.21 -11.46
N LEU A 194 16.22 7.00 -11.34
CA LEU A 194 16.14 8.36 -11.88
C LEU A 194 16.97 9.32 -11.01
N ASN A 195 17.67 10.23 -11.66
CA ASN A 195 18.52 11.22 -11.03
C ASN A 195 17.75 12.48 -10.63
N TRP A 196 17.12 12.47 -9.46
CA TRP A 196 16.34 13.60 -8.94
C TRP A 196 17.15 14.87 -8.68
N GLU A 197 18.49 14.82 -8.73
CA GLU A 197 19.31 16.04 -8.71
C GLU A 197 19.13 16.86 -10.01
N ASN A 198 18.71 16.22 -11.10
CA ASN A 198 18.48 16.88 -12.38
C ASN A 198 17.12 17.60 -12.42
N PRO A 199 17.08 18.95 -12.50
CA PRO A 199 15.82 19.68 -12.51
C PRO A 199 15.00 19.49 -13.79
N VAL A 200 15.65 19.14 -14.91
CA VAL A 200 14.95 18.88 -16.18
C VAL A 200 14.15 17.59 -16.08
N LEU A 201 14.76 16.54 -15.52
CA LEU A 201 14.04 15.29 -15.23
C LEU A 201 12.84 15.53 -14.30
N ARG A 202 13.03 16.30 -13.21
CA ARG A 202 11.91 16.59 -12.30
C ARG A 202 10.75 17.28 -13.02
N GLN A 203 11.03 18.20 -13.93
CA GLN A 203 10.00 18.85 -14.73
C GLN A 203 9.23 17.88 -15.61
N GLU A 204 9.91 16.93 -16.28
CA GLU A 204 9.25 15.87 -17.05
C GLU A 204 8.31 15.01 -16.20
N ILE A 205 8.74 14.70 -14.97
CA ILE A 205 7.90 13.98 -13.98
C ILE A 205 6.67 14.81 -13.61
N TYR A 206 6.83 16.10 -13.33
CA TYR A 206 5.71 16.99 -12.96
C TYR A 206 4.72 17.15 -14.12
N ASP A 207 5.20 17.31 -15.33
CA ASP A 207 4.36 17.40 -16.53
C ASP A 207 3.57 16.10 -16.78
N MET A 208 4.17 14.95 -16.52
CA MET A 208 3.51 13.64 -16.60
C MET A 208 2.42 13.51 -15.53
N ILE A 209 2.70 13.86 -14.27
CA ILE A 209 1.72 13.83 -13.18
C ILE A 209 0.53 14.75 -13.48
N ASN A 210 0.79 15.98 -13.89
CA ASN A 210 -0.24 16.96 -14.23
C ASN A 210 -1.09 16.50 -15.42
N TRP A 211 -0.47 15.82 -16.40
CA TRP A 211 -1.19 15.22 -17.52
C TRP A 211 -2.18 14.15 -17.05
N TRP A 212 -1.78 13.25 -16.12
CA TRP A 212 -2.67 12.25 -15.56
C TRP A 212 -3.80 12.87 -14.73
N LEU A 213 -3.51 13.84 -13.88
CA LEU A 213 -4.52 14.55 -13.08
C LEU A 213 -5.55 15.22 -13.99
N SER A 214 -5.13 15.74 -15.15
CA SER A 214 -6.06 16.30 -16.15
C SER A 214 -7.00 15.28 -16.80
N LYS A 215 -6.75 13.97 -16.66
CA LYS A 215 -7.61 12.90 -17.17
C LYS A 215 -8.78 12.55 -16.26
N GLY A 216 -8.85 13.15 -15.07
CA GLY A 216 -9.96 12.97 -14.14
C GLY A 216 -9.75 11.88 -13.09
N ILE A 217 -8.52 11.40 -12.91
CA ILE A 217 -8.17 10.59 -11.73
C ILE A 217 -8.17 11.47 -10.47
N ALA A 218 -8.43 10.86 -9.32
CA ALA A 218 -8.53 11.56 -8.06
C ALA A 218 -7.18 11.74 -7.34
N GLY A 219 -6.09 11.25 -7.90
CA GLY A 219 -4.76 11.37 -7.30
C GLY A 219 -3.87 10.16 -7.49
N PHE A 220 -2.86 10.03 -6.60
CA PHE A 220 -1.86 8.98 -6.70
C PHE A 220 -1.47 8.39 -5.34
N ARG A 221 -1.17 7.10 -5.34
CA ARG A 221 -0.23 6.51 -4.39
C ARG A 221 1.17 6.61 -4.99
N ILE A 222 2.13 7.10 -4.22
CA ILE A 222 3.49 7.37 -4.70
C ILE A 222 4.44 6.31 -4.16
N ASP A 223 4.97 5.50 -5.08
CA ASP A 223 5.84 4.37 -4.81
C ASP A 223 7.21 4.81 -4.31
N SER A 224 7.72 4.11 -3.29
CA SER A 224 9.13 4.20 -2.85
C SER A 224 9.67 5.63 -2.74
N ILE A 225 8.84 6.60 -2.40
CA ILE A 225 9.16 8.04 -2.51
C ILE A 225 10.32 8.48 -1.61
N THR A 226 10.60 7.74 -0.56
CA THR A 226 11.74 8.02 0.34
C THR A 226 13.10 7.66 -0.26
N PHE A 227 13.13 6.99 -1.42
CA PHE A 227 14.37 6.58 -2.08
C PHE A 227 14.85 7.54 -3.17
N VAL A 228 14.09 8.58 -3.52
CA VAL A 228 14.44 9.50 -4.63
C VAL A 228 15.72 10.29 -4.37
N LYS A 229 16.13 10.50 -3.11
CA LYS A 229 17.37 11.16 -2.73
C LYS A 229 18.45 10.13 -2.36
N LYS A 230 19.62 10.23 -3.02
CA LYS A 230 20.82 9.42 -2.73
C LYS A 230 21.89 10.30 -2.11
N ASP A 231 22.67 9.74 -1.17
CA ASP A 231 23.89 10.42 -0.67
C ASP A 231 24.87 10.59 -1.83
N GLN A 232 25.30 11.82 -2.08
CA GLN A 232 26.14 12.17 -3.24
C GLN A 232 27.61 11.84 -3.05
N ASP A 233 28.01 11.38 -1.85
CA ASP A 233 29.39 10.93 -1.59
C ASP A 233 29.69 9.56 -2.21
N TYR A 234 28.66 8.74 -2.45
CA TYR A 234 28.75 7.36 -2.95
C TYR A 234 29.82 6.52 -2.21
N GLY A 235 30.05 6.83 -0.94
CA GLY A 235 31.00 6.12 -0.08
C GLY A 235 30.52 4.74 0.33
N ASP A 236 31.45 3.82 0.58
CA ASP A 236 31.15 2.49 1.09
C ASP A 236 30.36 2.53 2.39
N VAL A 237 29.58 1.49 2.63
CA VAL A 237 28.83 1.26 3.87
C VAL A 237 29.40 0.04 4.62
N PRO A 238 29.17 -0.08 5.94
CA PRO A 238 29.49 -1.31 6.65
C PRO A 238 28.86 -2.53 6.00
N VAL A 239 29.64 -3.57 5.81
CA VAL A 239 29.17 -4.88 5.32
C VAL A 239 28.23 -5.49 6.37
N ASP A 240 27.08 -5.96 5.94
CA ASP A 240 26.03 -6.51 6.81
C ASP A 240 25.51 -7.91 6.36
N GLY A 241 26.18 -8.52 5.39
CA GLY A 241 25.86 -9.87 4.87
C GLY A 241 27.09 -10.64 4.41
N SER A 242 26.96 -11.94 4.21
CA SER A 242 28.04 -12.82 3.73
C SER A 242 28.43 -12.59 2.27
N ASP A 243 27.65 -11.82 1.53
CA ASP A 243 27.95 -11.38 0.15
C ASP A 243 29.03 -10.27 0.07
N GLY A 244 29.49 -9.75 1.20
CA GLY A 244 30.50 -8.66 1.25
C GLY A 244 29.92 -7.28 0.94
N LEU A 245 28.61 -7.14 0.84
CA LEU A 245 27.92 -5.89 0.57
C LEU A 245 27.23 -5.34 1.84
N GLY A 246 26.79 -4.09 1.77
CA GLY A 246 25.99 -3.46 2.81
C GLY A 246 24.73 -2.81 2.24
N SER A 247 23.67 -2.73 3.05
CA SER A 247 22.36 -2.29 2.60
C SER A 247 22.36 -0.89 2.00
N VAL A 248 21.84 -0.75 0.77
CA VAL A 248 21.66 0.54 0.08
C VAL A 248 20.76 1.50 0.86
N LYS A 249 19.87 1.00 1.69
CA LYS A 249 18.96 1.82 2.55
C LYS A 249 19.72 2.85 3.38
N ASN A 250 20.96 2.54 3.79
CA ASN A 250 21.78 3.44 4.58
C ASN A 250 22.20 4.72 3.83
N LYS A 251 22.09 4.73 2.50
CA LYS A 251 22.53 5.81 1.61
C LYS A 251 21.46 6.36 0.68
N THR A 252 20.26 5.76 0.67
CA THR A 252 19.20 6.13 -0.27
C THR A 252 17.84 6.34 0.38
N ARG A 253 17.60 5.83 1.59
CA ARG A 253 16.28 5.90 2.21
C ARG A 253 16.16 7.11 3.13
N ASN A 254 15.21 8.01 2.85
CA ASN A 254 14.92 9.24 3.62
C ASN A 254 16.18 10.04 3.94
N ARG A 255 16.95 10.38 2.90
CA ARG A 255 18.22 11.08 3.06
C ARG A 255 18.07 12.59 3.18
N PRO A 256 18.94 13.29 3.94
CA PRO A 256 18.93 14.75 4.03
C PRO A 256 18.95 15.42 2.64
N GLY A 257 18.10 16.42 2.44
CA GLY A 257 17.91 17.08 1.15
C GLY A 257 16.70 16.59 0.37
N ILE A 258 16.09 15.46 0.78
CA ILE A 258 14.86 14.93 0.16
C ILE A 258 13.70 15.90 0.29
N GLU A 259 13.65 16.66 1.37
CA GLU A 259 12.61 17.65 1.66
C GLU A 259 12.44 18.68 0.53
N LYS A 260 13.52 19.02 -0.18
CA LYS A 260 13.48 19.95 -1.32
C LYS A 260 12.73 19.36 -2.50
N PHE A 261 12.97 18.07 -2.78
CA PHE A 261 12.34 17.36 -3.89
C PHE A 261 10.85 17.14 -3.61
N LEU A 262 10.51 16.72 -2.39
CA LEU A 262 9.12 16.44 -2.03
C LEU A 262 8.28 17.71 -1.94
N ALA A 263 8.83 18.81 -1.40
CA ALA A 263 8.16 20.10 -1.38
C ALA A 263 7.97 20.66 -2.81
N GLU A 264 8.97 20.52 -3.69
CA GLU A 264 8.88 20.93 -5.09
C GLU A 264 7.82 20.10 -5.83
N LEU A 265 7.84 18.76 -5.67
CA LEU A 265 6.86 17.84 -6.24
C LEU A 265 5.43 18.27 -5.85
N ASN A 266 5.17 18.46 -4.56
CA ASN A 266 3.84 18.86 -4.08
C ASN A 266 3.41 20.21 -4.67
N ARG A 267 4.29 21.22 -4.66
CA ARG A 267 4.01 22.57 -5.17
C ARG A 267 3.71 22.58 -6.68
N GLU A 268 4.49 21.81 -7.47
CA GLU A 268 4.36 21.81 -8.93
C GLU A 268 3.23 20.89 -9.43
N THR A 269 2.68 20.01 -8.56
CA THR A 269 1.67 19.04 -8.94
C THR A 269 0.44 19.08 -8.03
N PHE A 270 0.45 18.37 -6.90
CA PHE A 270 -0.73 18.05 -6.09
C PHE A 270 -1.44 19.29 -5.53
N GLN A 271 -0.72 20.34 -5.17
CA GLN A 271 -1.32 21.60 -4.68
C GLN A 271 -2.19 22.32 -5.72
N ASN A 272 -2.02 22.01 -7.00
CA ASN A 272 -2.72 22.65 -8.11
C ASN A 272 -4.05 21.99 -8.45
N TYR A 273 -4.38 20.85 -7.80
CA TYR A 273 -5.57 20.06 -8.10
C TYR A 273 -6.34 19.69 -6.83
N GLU A 274 -7.63 19.43 -6.98
CA GLU A 274 -8.42 18.75 -5.97
C GLU A 274 -8.16 17.24 -6.08
N CYS A 275 -7.07 16.78 -5.47
CA CYS A 275 -6.62 15.40 -5.56
C CYS A 275 -6.09 14.89 -4.23
N VAL A 276 -5.83 13.59 -4.13
CA VAL A 276 -5.19 12.94 -2.99
C VAL A 276 -3.82 12.41 -3.37
N SER A 277 -2.85 12.59 -2.48
CA SER A 277 -1.52 12.01 -2.56
C SER A 277 -1.25 11.12 -1.34
N VAL A 278 -0.85 9.87 -1.60
CA VAL A 278 -0.55 8.88 -0.57
C VAL A 278 0.89 8.41 -0.75
N GLY A 279 1.79 8.81 0.14
CA GLY A 279 3.20 8.44 0.04
C GLY A 279 3.47 7.05 0.61
N GLU A 280 4.16 6.20 -0.14
CA GLU A 280 4.84 5.06 0.43
C GLU A 280 6.17 5.53 1.01
N ALA A 281 6.23 5.67 2.34
CA ALA A 281 7.29 6.38 3.03
C ALA A 281 8.03 5.51 4.08
N PRO A 282 8.64 4.36 3.67
CA PRO A 282 9.39 3.55 4.62
C PRO A 282 10.61 4.31 5.15
N GLY A 283 10.90 4.09 6.44
CA GLY A 283 12.07 4.66 7.10
C GLY A 283 11.95 6.14 7.49
N VAL A 284 10.78 6.73 7.41
CA VAL A 284 10.51 8.05 7.99
C VAL A 284 10.29 7.88 9.50
N PRO A 285 11.10 8.51 10.35
CA PRO A 285 10.88 8.46 11.79
C PRO A 285 9.66 9.30 12.18
N TYR A 286 8.99 8.95 13.27
CA TYR A 286 7.76 9.62 13.73
C TYR A 286 7.94 11.13 13.95
N GLU A 287 9.13 11.58 14.34
CA GLU A 287 9.48 12.99 14.54
C GLU A 287 9.46 13.83 13.26
N GLN A 288 9.47 13.17 12.09
CA GLN A 288 9.41 13.83 10.78
C GLN A 288 8.01 13.77 10.15
N TYR A 289 7.03 13.12 10.77
CA TYR A 289 5.69 12.96 10.20
C TYR A 289 5.01 14.29 9.89
N ASP A 290 5.26 15.33 10.70
CA ASP A 290 4.73 16.68 10.44
C ASP A 290 5.19 17.24 9.09
N GLN A 291 6.43 16.96 8.66
CA GLN A 291 6.93 17.36 7.35
C GLN A 291 6.24 16.59 6.21
N TYR A 292 5.87 15.33 6.45
CA TYR A 292 5.27 14.48 5.42
C TYR A 292 3.77 14.68 5.28
N ILE A 293 3.04 14.77 6.39
CA ILE A 293 1.57 14.76 6.44
C ILE A 293 0.96 15.89 7.26
N GLY A 294 1.75 16.88 7.68
CA GLY A 294 1.27 18.09 8.38
C GLY A 294 0.41 18.99 7.49
N GLU A 295 -0.02 20.13 8.03
CA GLU A 295 -0.86 21.09 7.28
C GLU A 295 -0.20 21.54 5.96
N ASP A 296 1.12 21.76 6.00
CA ASP A 296 1.96 22.07 4.84
C ASP A 296 2.82 20.86 4.40
N GLY A 297 2.39 19.65 4.72
CA GLY A 297 3.11 18.41 4.43
C GLY A 297 3.21 18.10 2.94
N TYR A 298 4.15 17.21 2.60
CA TYR A 298 4.38 16.85 1.20
C TYR A 298 3.23 16.04 0.60
N PHE A 299 2.51 15.26 1.43
CA PHE A 299 1.42 14.38 1.04
C PHE A 299 0.21 14.55 1.94
N ASN A 300 -0.96 14.13 1.46
CA ASN A 300 -2.17 14.13 2.27
C ASN A 300 -2.15 13.04 3.34
N MET A 301 -1.51 11.90 3.05
CA MET A 301 -1.30 10.79 3.98
C MET A 301 -0.09 9.95 3.57
N ILE A 302 0.41 9.13 4.50
CA ILE A 302 1.44 8.11 4.23
C ILE A 302 1.00 6.76 4.80
N PHE A 303 1.56 5.69 4.22
CA PHE A 303 1.55 4.36 4.83
C PHE A 303 2.66 4.26 5.88
N ASP A 304 2.32 3.78 7.07
CA ASP A 304 3.28 3.50 8.12
C ASP A 304 3.70 2.02 8.08
N PHE A 305 4.98 1.76 7.84
CA PHE A 305 5.53 0.41 7.73
C PHE A 305 6.09 -0.14 9.05
N HIS A 306 6.14 0.64 10.14
CA HIS A 306 6.72 0.17 11.40
C HIS A 306 6.00 -1.06 11.95
N TYR A 307 4.67 -1.12 11.85
CA TYR A 307 3.90 -2.30 12.26
C TYR A 307 3.73 -3.33 11.13
N ALA A 308 3.86 -2.91 9.87
CA ALA A 308 3.70 -3.81 8.73
C ALA A 308 4.88 -4.79 8.58
N ASP A 309 6.09 -4.41 8.99
CA ASP A 309 7.28 -5.26 8.94
C ASP A 309 7.65 -5.89 10.30
N ILE A 310 6.70 -5.98 11.23
CA ILE A 310 6.92 -6.48 12.60
C ILE A 310 7.57 -7.87 12.66
N ASP A 311 7.37 -8.69 11.66
CA ASP A 311 7.84 -10.09 11.60
C ASP A 311 9.25 -10.26 11.04
N VAL A 312 9.92 -9.16 10.64
CA VAL A 312 11.30 -9.12 10.16
C VAL A 312 12.05 -7.90 10.67
N GLU A 313 13.38 -7.96 10.71
CA GLU A 313 14.21 -6.85 11.24
C GLU A 313 14.21 -5.61 10.35
N ASN A 314 14.15 -5.77 9.02
CA ASN A 314 14.36 -4.66 8.08
C ASN A 314 13.51 -4.64 6.80
N GLY A 315 12.54 -5.54 6.67
CA GLY A 315 11.60 -5.61 5.55
C GLY A 315 12.14 -6.22 4.25
N SER A 316 13.45 -6.22 4.00
CA SER A 316 14.04 -6.76 2.75
C SER A 316 14.80 -8.08 2.91
N GLU A 317 15.06 -8.52 4.13
CA GLU A 317 15.79 -9.76 4.44
C GLU A 317 14.88 -10.70 5.24
N TRP A 318 14.13 -11.55 4.56
CA TRP A 318 13.07 -12.35 5.15
C TRP A 318 13.57 -13.48 6.05
N PHE A 319 14.85 -13.83 5.96
CA PHE A 319 15.51 -14.76 6.86
C PHE A 319 15.87 -14.16 8.23
N ARG A 320 15.85 -12.84 8.38
CA ARG A 320 16.05 -12.15 9.66
C ARG A 320 14.70 -11.97 10.36
N ARG A 321 14.20 -13.07 10.91
CA ARG A 321 12.87 -13.12 11.55
C ARG A 321 12.89 -12.52 12.95
N THR A 322 11.84 -11.79 13.29
CA THR A 322 11.55 -11.37 14.66
C THR A 322 10.55 -12.31 15.32
N ASN A 323 10.58 -12.41 16.64
CA ASN A 323 9.61 -13.19 17.42
C ASN A 323 8.64 -12.22 18.13
N TRP A 324 7.78 -11.57 17.34
CA TRP A 324 6.82 -10.60 17.84
C TRP A 324 5.64 -11.26 18.59
N GLN A 325 5.04 -10.50 19.50
CA GLN A 325 3.87 -10.86 20.27
C GLN A 325 2.76 -9.81 20.07
N PRO A 326 1.47 -10.10 20.41
CA PRO A 326 0.39 -9.12 20.31
C PRO A 326 0.67 -7.78 20.99
N GLN A 327 1.42 -7.78 22.10
CA GLN A 327 1.87 -6.57 22.79
C GLN A 327 2.76 -5.69 21.91
N ASP A 328 3.67 -6.29 21.14
CA ASP A 328 4.57 -5.55 20.24
C ASP A 328 3.77 -4.84 19.14
N LEU A 329 2.79 -5.53 18.56
CA LEU A 329 1.90 -4.95 17.55
C LEU A 329 1.07 -3.80 18.14
N LYS A 330 0.51 -4.00 19.35
CA LYS A 330 -0.22 -2.97 20.10
C LYS A 330 0.61 -1.71 20.31
N GLU A 331 1.85 -1.86 20.75
CA GLU A 331 2.75 -0.73 20.99
C GLU A 331 3.08 0.02 19.71
N LEU A 332 3.39 -0.70 18.62
CA LEU A 332 3.69 -0.08 17.32
C LEU A 332 2.47 0.66 16.75
N LEU A 333 1.29 0.05 16.79
CA LEU A 333 0.04 0.70 16.35
C LEU A 333 -0.26 1.96 17.17
N PHE A 334 -0.08 1.94 18.49
CA PHE A 334 -0.34 3.09 19.32
C PHE A 334 0.66 4.22 19.12
N LYS A 335 1.94 3.91 18.90
CA LYS A 335 2.96 4.89 18.51
C LYS A 335 2.63 5.53 17.16
N SER A 336 2.29 4.69 16.17
CA SER A 336 1.87 5.14 14.85
C SER A 336 0.67 6.08 14.92
N GLN A 337 -0.40 5.67 15.57
CA GLN A 337 -1.62 6.47 15.69
C GLN A 337 -1.40 7.78 16.45
N SER A 338 -0.55 7.78 17.48
CA SER A 338 -0.19 8.99 18.22
C SER A 338 0.60 9.97 17.35
N ALA A 339 1.58 9.48 16.59
CA ALA A 339 2.37 10.29 15.65
C ALA A 339 1.50 10.87 14.52
N ILE A 340 0.67 10.04 13.90
CA ILE A 340 -0.26 10.45 12.86
C ILE A 340 -1.25 11.49 13.39
N GLN A 341 -1.80 11.29 14.58
CA GLN A 341 -2.76 12.23 15.16
C GLN A 341 -2.15 13.60 15.47
N SER A 342 -0.90 13.63 15.91
CA SER A 342 -0.20 14.89 16.21
C SER A 342 0.24 15.66 14.97
N SER A 343 0.46 14.95 13.86
CA SER A 343 1.01 15.51 12.63
C SER A 343 -0.04 15.77 11.55
N GLY A 344 -0.91 14.79 11.26
CA GLY A 344 -1.83 14.91 10.13
C GLY A 344 -2.81 13.75 9.99
N TRP A 345 -2.73 13.01 8.86
CA TRP A 345 -3.64 11.93 8.53
C TRP A 345 -2.90 10.73 7.95
N GLY A 346 -3.31 9.51 8.29
CA GLY A 346 -2.66 8.27 7.86
C GLY A 346 -3.52 7.43 6.94
N ALA A 347 -2.86 6.57 6.17
CA ALA A 347 -3.45 5.46 5.43
C ALA A 347 -3.33 4.18 6.28
N ASN A 348 -4.46 3.67 6.76
CA ASN A 348 -4.51 2.48 7.61
C ASN A 348 -4.60 1.23 6.76
N PHE A 349 -3.71 0.26 6.95
CA PHE A 349 -3.70 -1.01 6.21
C PHE A 349 -3.09 -2.14 7.05
N LEU A 350 -3.32 -3.38 6.70
CA LEU A 350 -2.62 -4.55 7.26
C LEU A 350 -1.94 -5.39 6.19
N GLU A 351 -2.41 -5.33 4.95
CA GLU A 351 -1.82 -6.01 3.81
C GLU A 351 -1.93 -5.15 2.55
N ASN A 352 -1.07 -5.41 1.59
CA ASN A 352 -1.07 -4.85 0.25
C ASN A 352 -0.42 -5.86 -0.72
N HIS A 353 -0.16 -5.47 -1.94
CA HIS A 353 0.47 -6.32 -2.96
C HIS A 353 1.94 -6.71 -2.68
N ASP A 354 2.58 -6.11 -1.67
CA ASP A 354 3.98 -6.35 -1.27
C ASP A 354 4.12 -6.98 0.13
N GLN A 355 3.04 -7.05 0.89
CA GLN A 355 3.00 -7.71 2.20
C GLN A 355 2.35 -9.11 2.08
N PRO A 356 2.64 -10.05 2.97
CA PRO A 356 1.89 -11.30 3.03
C PRO A 356 0.44 -11.06 3.46
N ARG A 357 -0.43 -12.02 3.18
CA ARG A 357 -1.83 -11.98 3.64
C ARG A 357 -1.90 -11.78 5.15
N SER A 358 -2.65 -10.80 5.59
CA SER A 358 -2.76 -10.41 7.00
C SER A 358 -3.26 -11.57 7.88
N LEU A 359 -4.20 -12.35 7.36
CA LEU A 359 -4.76 -13.52 8.06
C LEU A 359 -3.67 -14.58 8.35
N SER A 360 -2.74 -14.80 7.44
CA SER A 360 -1.61 -15.72 7.64
C SER A 360 -0.48 -15.13 8.49
N LYS A 361 -0.34 -13.80 8.50
CA LYS A 361 0.74 -13.10 9.21
C LYS A 361 0.42 -12.83 10.67
N TYR A 362 -0.77 -12.30 10.96
CA TYR A 362 -1.11 -11.80 12.29
C TYR A 362 -1.94 -12.80 13.13
N ILE A 363 -2.58 -13.78 12.51
CA ILE A 363 -3.27 -14.86 13.22
C ILE A 363 -2.32 -16.05 13.32
N THR A 364 -1.64 -16.16 14.46
CA THR A 364 -0.58 -17.17 14.68
C THR A 364 -1.11 -18.57 14.93
N ASP A 365 -2.36 -18.72 15.37
CA ASP A 365 -3.02 -20.00 15.51
C ASP A 365 -3.80 -20.32 14.21
N GLU A 366 -3.31 -21.28 13.46
CA GLU A 366 -3.87 -21.66 12.15
C GLU A 366 -5.35 -22.07 12.22
N THR A 367 -5.85 -22.53 13.38
CA THR A 367 -7.27 -22.89 13.56
C THR A 367 -8.20 -21.68 13.50
N TYR A 368 -7.64 -20.47 13.71
CA TYR A 368 -8.35 -19.19 13.62
C TYR A 368 -7.99 -18.40 12.35
N GLN A 369 -7.21 -18.96 11.43
CA GLN A 369 -7.04 -18.39 10.09
C GLN A 369 -8.28 -18.67 9.22
N ASN A 370 -9.40 -18.17 9.67
CA ASN A 370 -10.75 -18.35 9.14
C ASN A 370 -11.55 -17.04 9.28
N GLU A 371 -12.89 -17.11 9.17
CA GLU A 371 -13.77 -15.93 9.26
C GLU A 371 -13.59 -15.14 10.57
N ILE A 372 -13.35 -15.82 11.70
CA ILE A 372 -13.19 -15.17 13.00
C ILE A 372 -11.95 -14.29 12.99
N GLY A 373 -10.80 -14.83 12.58
CA GLY A 373 -9.56 -14.09 12.51
C GLY A 373 -9.61 -12.97 11.47
N ALA A 374 -10.22 -13.21 10.31
CA ALA A 374 -10.37 -12.19 9.27
C ALA A 374 -11.21 -11.00 9.72
N LYS A 375 -12.36 -11.25 10.34
CA LYS A 375 -13.22 -10.20 10.93
C LYS A 375 -12.51 -9.45 12.07
N SER A 376 -11.72 -10.17 12.88
CA SER A 376 -10.92 -9.58 13.95
C SER A 376 -9.89 -8.58 13.41
N LEU A 377 -9.09 -8.98 12.44
CA LEU A 377 -8.11 -8.11 11.80
C LEU A 377 -8.76 -6.96 11.05
N GLY A 378 -9.90 -7.19 10.38
CA GLY A 378 -10.70 -6.14 9.76
C GLY A 378 -11.05 -5.04 10.77
N THR A 379 -11.61 -5.42 11.93
CA THR A 379 -11.97 -4.46 13.00
C THR A 379 -10.75 -3.73 13.54
N LEU A 380 -9.62 -4.43 13.71
CA LEU A 380 -8.40 -3.87 14.28
C LEU A 380 -7.96 -2.59 13.56
N PHE A 381 -7.86 -2.62 12.21
CA PHE A 381 -7.31 -1.50 11.47
C PHE A 381 -8.36 -0.51 10.96
N PHE A 382 -9.60 -0.97 10.70
CA PHE A 382 -10.62 -0.20 10.00
C PHE A 382 -11.08 1.03 10.78
N PHE A 383 -11.15 0.92 12.11
CA PHE A 383 -11.59 2.01 13.00
C PHE A 383 -10.45 2.85 13.59
N LEU A 384 -9.19 2.58 13.26
CA LEU A 384 -8.07 3.47 13.57
C LEU A 384 -8.28 4.85 12.93
N ARG A 385 -7.68 5.91 13.50
CA ARG A 385 -7.77 7.25 12.93
C ARG A 385 -6.97 7.31 11.63
N GLY A 386 -7.67 7.54 10.52
CA GLY A 386 -7.10 7.54 9.17
C GLY A 386 -8.11 7.06 8.14
N THR A 387 -7.64 6.95 6.90
CA THR A 387 -8.38 6.38 5.78
C THR A 387 -8.07 4.88 5.68
N PRO A 388 -9.06 4.00 5.79
CA PRO A 388 -8.82 2.55 5.68
C PRO A 388 -8.59 2.15 4.22
N PHE A 389 -7.57 1.30 4.01
CA PHE A 389 -7.22 0.67 2.75
C PHE A 389 -7.46 -0.84 2.86
N ILE A 390 -8.37 -1.34 2.06
CA ILE A 390 -8.69 -2.77 1.93
C ILE A 390 -7.96 -3.29 0.71
N TYR A 391 -7.20 -4.36 0.84
CA TYR A 391 -6.57 -5.02 -0.30
C TYR A 391 -7.47 -6.10 -0.88
N GLN A 392 -7.50 -6.26 -2.22
CA GLN A 392 -8.31 -7.28 -2.88
C GLN A 392 -8.11 -8.68 -2.27
N GLY A 393 -9.21 -9.31 -1.89
CA GLY A 393 -9.23 -10.63 -1.26
C GLY A 393 -9.16 -10.62 0.27
N GLN A 394 -8.84 -9.49 0.90
CA GLN A 394 -8.88 -9.33 2.35
C GLN A 394 -10.32 -9.46 2.88
N GLU A 395 -11.27 -8.89 2.16
CA GLU A 395 -12.70 -8.87 2.48
C GLU A 395 -13.41 -10.23 2.31
N ILE A 396 -12.70 -11.21 1.74
CA ILE A 396 -13.19 -12.61 1.63
C ILE A 396 -12.29 -13.60 2.38
N GLY A 397 -11.22 -13.12 3.02
CA GLY A 397 -10.33 -13.93 3.86
C GLY A 397 -9.34 -14.81 3.09
N MET A 398 -8.84 -14.34 1.94
CA MET A 398 -7.75 -15.01 1.23
C MET A 398 -6.50 -15.12 2.11
N LYS A 399 -5.76 -16.23 1.96
CA LYS A 399 -4.57 -16.57 2.77
C LYS A 399 -3.33 -16.74 1.91
N ASN A 400 -2.15 -16.84 2.56
CA ASN A 400 -0.93 -17.26 1.89
C ASN A 400 -1.10 -18.66 1.27
N PHE A 401 -0.44 -18.84 0.14
CA PHE A 401 -0.39 -20.12 -0.56
C PHE A 401 0.98 -20.78 -0.40
N GLN A 402 1.00 -22.03 0.08
CA GLN A 402 2.24 -22.80 0.26
C GLN A 402 2.71 -23.38 -1.07
N ARG A 403 3.93 -23.01 -1.49
CA ARG A 403 4.61 -23.53 -2.68
C ARG A 403 5.70 -24.50 -2.27
N THR A 404 5.97 -25.48 -3.11
CA THR A 404 6.86 -26.62 -2.78
C THR A 404 8.28 -26.46 -3.30
N THR A 405 8.48 -25.60 -4.30
CA THR A 405 9.79 -25.32 -4.89
C THR A 405 9.94 -23.83 -5.17
N ILE A 406 11.17 -23.35 -5.28
CA ILE A 406 11.42 -21.95 -5.65
C ILE A 406 10.95 -21.62 -7.08
N ASP A 407 10.92 -22.61 -7.96
CA ASP A 407 10.45 -22.44 -9.35
C ASP A 407 8.93 -22.16 -9.45
N ASP A 408 8.18 -22.34 -8.36
CA ASP A 408 6.76 -22.00 -8.28
C ASP A 408 6.52 -20.50 -8.04
N PHE A 409 7.58 -19.72 -7.79
CA PHE A 409 7.48 -18.27 -7.54
C PHE A 409 7.81 -17.46 -8.79
N ASN A 410 7.07 -16.37 -8.99
CA ASN A 410 7.30 -15.40 -10.06
C ASN A 410 8.00 -14.13 -9.54
N ASP A 411 7.81 -13.80 -8.28
CA ASP A 411 8.30 -12.59 -7.65
C ASP A 411 9.84 -12.56 -7.54
N VAL A 412 10.47 -11.55 -8.15
CA VAL A 412 11.93 -11.35 -8.13
C VAL A 412 12.48 -11.26 -6.71
N SER A 413 11.76 -10.59 -5.80
CA SER A 413 12.17 -10.47 -4.39
C SER A 413 12.14 -11.82 -3.66
N SER A 414 11.20 -12.69 -4.00
CA SER A 414 11.11 -14.06 -3.46
C SER A 414 12.29 -14.93 -3.88
N ILE A 415 12.64 -14.87 -5.16
CA ILE A 415 13.77 -15.61 -5.74
C ILE A 415 15.08 -15.14 -5.11
N ASP A 416 15.27 -13.82 -4.97
CA ASP A 416 16.44 -13.25 -4.34
C ASP A 416 16.56 -13.65 -2.86
N ASN A 417 15.49 -13.49 -2.08
CA ASN A 417 15.50 -13.87 -0.66
C ASN A 417 15.80 -15.35 -0.45
N TYR A 418 15.34 -16.23 -1.34
CA TYR A 418 15.70 -17.65 -1.30
C TYR A 418 17.21 -17.84 -1.47
N HIS A 419 17.79 -17.28 -2.52
CA HIS A 419 19.23 -17.42 -2.79
C HIS A 419 20.10 -16.76 -1.72
N ARG A 420 19.71 -15.60 -1.21
CA ARG A 420 20.39 -14.93 -0.13
C ARG A 420 20.34 -15.74 1.17
N SER A 421 19.21 -16.36 1.49
CA SER A 421 19.12 -17.25 2.65
C SER A 421 20.13 -18.40 2.58
N LEU A 422 20.30 -18.99 1.38
CA LEU A 422 21.31 -20.04 1.16
C LEU A 422 22.75 -19.51 1.35
N LEU A 423 23.05 -18.29 0.87
CA LEU A 423 24.35 -17.65 1.05
C LEU A 423 24.64 -17.35 2.53
N GLU A 424 23.64 -17.03 3.32
CA GLU A 424 23.74 -16.83 4.77
C GLU A 424 23.82 -18.16 5.57
N GLY A 425 23.78 -19.32 4.88
CA GLY A 425 24.00 -20.64 5.47
C GLY A 425 22.73 -21.37 5.90
N PHE A 426 21.56 -20.87 5.58
CA PHE A 426 20.29 -21.59 5.81
C PHE A 426 20.14 -22.75 4.81
N SER A 427 19.42 -23.79 5.22
CA SER A 427 19.06 -24.90 4.33
C SER A 427 18.00 -24.48 3.30
N GLU A 428 17.89 -25.21 2.18
CA GLU A 428 16.84 -25.00 1.17
C GLU A 428 15.43 -25.02 1.79
N LYS A 429 15.19 -25.89 2.77
CA LYS A 429 13.91 -25.98 3.47
C LYS A 429 13.62 -24.72 4.28
N GLU A 430 14.59 -24.20 5.00
CA GLU A 430 14.44 -22.95 5.77
C GLU A 430 14.25 -21.76 4.83
N ALA A 431 15.07 -21.66 3.78
CA ALA A 431 14.95 -20.62 2.76
C ALA A 431 13.56 -20.62 2.12
N LEU A 432 13.05 -21.79 1.73
CA LEU A 432 11.70 -21.93 1.18
C LEU A 432 10.61 -21.57 2.20
N THR A 433 10.82 -21.87 3.49
CA THR A 433 9.90 -21.48 4.56
C THR A 433 9.81 -19.95 4.69
N PHE A 434 10.93 -19.24 4.72
CA PHE A 434 10.95 -17.78 4.79
C PHE A 434 10.23 -17.15 3.60
N VAL A 435 10.48 -17.67 2.40
CA VAL A 435 9.84 -17.18 1.18
C VAL A 435 8.33 -17.45 1.19
N ASN A 436 7.89 -18.66 1.55
CA ASN A 436 6.46 -18.97 1.66
C ASN A 436 5.72 -18.07 2.64
N GLN A 437 6.38 -17.64 3.71
CA GLN A 437 5.77 -16.75 4.71
C GLN A 437 5.62 -15.31 4.20
N ARG A 438 6.56 -14.84 3.36
CA ARG A 438 6.64 -13.41 3.02
C ARG A 438 6.54 -13.06 1.54
N SER A 439 6.54 -14.04 0.65
CA SER A 439 6.45 -13.80 -0.79
C SER A 439 5.32 -12.86 -1.16
N ARG A 440 5.62 -11.88 -2.00
CA ARG A 440 4.64 -10.99 -2.62
C ARG A 440 3.63 -11.78 -3.48
N ASP A 441 4.02 -12.94 -4.03
CA ASP A 441 3.11 -13.81 -4.79
C ASP A 441 1.93 -14.33 -3.96
N ASN A 442 2.01 -14.32 -2.63
CA ASN A 442 0.88 -14.67 -1.77
C ASN A 442 -0.30 -13.71 -1.95
N ASN A 443 -0.01 -12.43 -2.09
CA ASN A 443 -1.03 -11.41 -2.33
C ASN A 443 -1.33 -11.16 -3.81
N ARG A 444 -0.55 -11.79 -4.71
CA ARG A 444 -0.71 -11.68 -6.17
C ARG A 444 -1.40 -12.88 -6.81
N THR A 445 -1.86 -13.86 -6.00
CA THR A 445 -2.70 -14.97 -6.49
C THR A 445 -4.01 -14.42 -7.07
N PRO A 446 -4.56 -15.05 -8.14
CA PRO A 446 -5.82 -14.64 -8.73
C PRO A 446 -6.94 -14.56 -7.70
N PHE A 447 -7.77 -13.51 -7.81
CA PHE A 447 -8.91 -13.30 -6.92
C PHE A 447 -9.96 -14.41 -7.08
N GLN A 448 -10.53 -14.86 -5.98
CA GLN A 448 -11.46 -15.97 -5.93
C GLN A 448 -12.91 -15.48 -6.02
N TRP A 449 -13.43 -15.37 -7.26
CA TRP A 449 -14.79 -14.89 -7.54
C TRP A 449 -15.87 -15.91 -7.23
N ASP A 450 -15.62 -17.20 -7.53
CA ASP A 450 -16.55 -18.29 -7.29
C ASP A 450 -15.85 -19.62 -7.04
N ALA A 451 -16.63 -20.68 -6.75
CA ALA A 451 -16.14 -22.03 -6.46
C ALA A 451 -15.72 -22.84 -7.70
N SER A 452 -15.72 -22.29 -8.90
CA SER A 452 -15.34 -22.99 -10.13
C SER A 452 -13.83 -23.35 -10.15
N THR A 453 -13.44 -24.22 -11.06
CA THR A 453 -12.05 -24.73 -11.16
C THR A 453 -11.02 -23.59 -11.28
N ASN A 454 -11.36 -22.50 -11.96
CA ASN A 454 -10.51 -21.33 -12.13
C ASN A 454 -10.90 -20.18 -11.20
N ALA A 455 -11.56 -20.50 -10.08
CA ALA A 455 -12.04 -19.52 -9.08
C ALA A 455 -12.86 -18.37 -9.69
N GLY A 456 -13.46 -18.56 -10.87
CA GLY A 456 -14.18 -17.51 -11.59
C GLY A 456 -13.29 -16.35 -12.07
N PHE A 457 -11.96 -16.48 -12.01
CA PHE A 457 -11.02 -15.44 -12.43
C PHE A 457 -11.14 -15.12 -13.92
N ASN A 458 -11.33 -16.15 -14.75
CA ASN A 458 -11.64 -16.03 -16.18
C ASN A 458 -12.43 -17.25 -16.69
N LYS A 459 -12.71 -17.26 -18.00
CA LYS A 459 -13.44 -18.35 -18.67
C LYS A 459 -12.50 -19.36 -19.37
N SER A 460 -11.22 -19.04 -19.57
CA SER A 460 -10.27 -19.87 -20.31
C SER A 460 -9.67 -21.00 -19.48
N GLY A 461 -9.60 -20.85 -18.16
CA GLY A 461 -9.01 -21.81 -17.25
C GLY A 461 -7.50 -21.62 -17.00
N ASN A 462 -6.86 -20.64 -17.61
CA ASN A 462 -5.45 -20.30 -17.39
C ASN A 462 -5.35 -19.07 -16.47
N ALA A 463 -4.29 -19.02 -15.66
CA ALA A 463 -3.93 -17.86 -14.86
C ALA A 463 -2.41 -17.75 -14.80
N TRP A 464 -1.89 -16.52 -14.74
CA TRP A 464 -0.46 -16.24 -14.73
C TRP A 464 0.27 -16.74 -13.46
N LEU A 465 -0.46 -16.87 -12.33
CA LEU A 465 -0.02 -17.55 -11.11
C LEU A 465 -0.97 -18.69 -10.76
N LYS A 466 -0.44 -19.68 -10.06
CA LYS A 466 -1.25 -20.77 -9.50
C LYS A 466 -2.30 -20.25 -8.54
N LEU A 467 -3.52 -20.77 -8.65
CA LEU A 467 -4.58 -20.58 -7.68
C LEU A 467 -4.23 -21.24 -6.35
N THR A 468 -4.77 -20.69 -5.26
CA THR A 468 -4.56 -21.25 -3.92
C THR A 468 -5.20 -22.64 -3.72
N GLY A 469 -6.23 -22.96 -4.51
CA GLY A 469 -6.91 -24.26 -4.48
C GLY A 469 -8.01 -24.38 -3.43
N ASP A 470 -8.27 -23.34 -2.65
CA ASP A 470 -9.29 -23.30 -1.59
C ASP A 470 -10.57 -22.50 -1.98
N GLN A 471 -10.74 -22.18 -3.26
CA GLN A 471 -11.87 -21.39 -3.79
C GLN A 471 -13.25 -22.01 -3.50
N ALA A 472 -13.32 -23.33 -3.26
CA ALA A 472 -14.57 -23.98 -2.85
C ALA A 472 -15.03 -23.54 -1.44
N ALA A 473 -14.12 -23.06 -0.60
CA ALA A 473 -14.40 -22.61 0.75
C ALA A 473 -14.30 -21.08 0.87
N VAL A 474 -13.45 -20.44 0.06
CA VAL A 474 -13.17 -19.00 0.12
C VAL A 474 -13.42 -18.41 -1.27
N ASN A 475 -14.57 -17.76 -1.45
CA ASN A 475 -14.89 -17.05 -2.69
C ASN A 475 -15.94 -15.95 -2.47
N ALA A 476 -15.92 -14.96 -3.35
CA ALA A 476 -16.80 -13.79 -3.26
C ALA A 476 -18.29 -14.13 -3.46
N ALA A 477 -18.62 -15.02 -4.41
CA ALA A 477 -20.01 -15.32 -4.73
C ALA A 477 -20.76 -15.95 -3.55
N ASP A 478 -20.14 -16.88 -2.84
CA ASP A 478 -20.74 -17.48 -1.66
C ASP A 478 -20.87 -16.46 -0.52
N GLN A 479 -19.82 -15.65 -0.29
CA GLN A 479 -19.82 -14.69 0.82
C GLN A 479 -20.81 -13.54 0.62
N MET A 480 -21.03 -13.07 -0.60
CA MET A 480 -22.07 -12.07 -0.90
C MET A 480 -23.48 -12.54 -0.57
N ASN A 481 -23.72 -13.85 -0.59
CA ASN A 481 -25.01 -14.47 -0.30
C ASN A 481 -25.22 -14.85 1.18
N HIS A 482 -24.19 -14.65 2.03
CA HIS A 482 -24.28 -15.00 3.45
C HIS A 482 -24.14 -13.76 4.34
N SER A 483 -25.16 -13.49 5.14
CA SER A 483 -25.23 -12.30 6.03
C SER A 483 -24.20 -12.31 7.17
N ASP A 484 -23.58 -13.43 7.48
CA ASP A 484 -22.54 -13.58 8.51
C ASP A 484 -21.16 -13.85 7.89
N SER A 485 -20.95 -13.57 6.61
CA SER A 485 -19.67 -13.70 5.94
C SER A 485 -18.66 -12.60 6.32
N ILE A 486 -17.40 -12.76 5.92
CA ILE A 486 -16.39 -11.71 6.06
C ILE A 486 -16.79 -10.50 5.20
N PHE A 487 -17.24 -10.71 3.97
CA PHE A 487 -17.72 -9.66 3.07
C PHE A 487 -18.84 -8.82 3.72
N SER A 488 -19.88 -9.48 4.24
CA SER A 488 -20.98 -8.79 4.94
C SER A 488 -20.51 -8.05 6.20
N TYR A 489 -19.50 -8.57 6.89
CA TYR A 489 -18.90 -7.90 8.04
C TYR A 489 -18.16 -6.62 7.63
N TYR A 490 -17.41 -6.64 6.52
CA TYR A 490 -16.79 -5.43 5.94
C TYR A 490 -17.84 -4.40 5.54
N GLN A 491 -18.94 -4.82 4.91
CA GLN A 491 -20.08 -3.92 4.64
C GLN A 491 -20.61 -3.26 5.93
N GLN A 492 -20.76 -4.02 7.01
CA GLN A 492 -21.21 -3.48 8.31
C GLN A 492 -20.21 -2.47 8.89
N MET A 493 -18.91 -2.74 8.79
CA MET A 493 -17.87 -1.79 9.22
C MET A 493 -17.92 -0.49 8.42
N ILE A 494 -18.05 -0.58 7.10
CA ILE A 494 -18.17 0.58 6.20
C ILE A 494 -19.44 1.37 6.53
N GLN A 495 -20.57 0.68 6.69
CA GLN A 495 -21.84 1.30 7.06
C GLN A 495 -21.75 2.00 8.41
N LEU A 496 -21.13 1.37 9.40
CA LEU A 496 -20.93 1.95 10.73
C LEU A 496 -20.04 3.20 10.68
N ARG A 497 -18.91 3.14 9.94
CA ARG A 497 -17.98 4.27 9.84
C ARG A 497 -18.54 5.43 9.03
N ASN A 498 -19.13 5.17 7.87
CA ASN A 498 -19.44 6.20 6.89
C ASN A 498 -20.89 6.68 6.89
N HIS A 499 -21.84 5.86 7.38
CA HIS A 499 -23.27 6.12 7.21
C HIS A 499 -24.08 6.10 8.52
N SER A 500 -23.44 5.80 9.68
CA SER A 500 -24.15 5.79 10.97
C SER A 500 -24.19 7.18 11.63
N ALA A 501 -24.93 7.27 12.73
CA ALA A 501 -24.92 8.45 13.61
C ALA A 501 -23.49 8.73 14.19
N TYR A 502 -22.63 7.73 14.21
CA TYR A 502 -21.28 7.80 14.77
C TYR A 502 -20.21 8.22 13.75
N ARG A 503 -20.61 8.51 12.48
CA ARG A 503 -19.72 8.84 11.38
C ARG A 503 -18.66 9.88 11.73
N LYS A 504 -19.07 11.00 12.31
CA LYS A 504 -18.14 12.08 12.68
C LYS A 504 -17.08 11.62 13.68
N THR A 505 -17.50 10.86 14.69
CA THR A 505 -16.58 10.30 15.70
C THR A 505 -15.65 9.27 15.08
N LEU A 506 -16.18 8.34 14.28
CA LEU A 506 -15.38 7.27 13.66
C LEU A 506 -14.40 7.78 12.59
N ILE A 507 -14.71 8.88 11.93
CA ILE A 507 -13.80 9.51 10.96
C ILE A 507 -12.85 10.47 11.68
N TYR A 508 -13.37 11.51 12.33
CA TYR A 508 -12.59 12.66 12.82
C TYR A 508 -12.23 12.61 14.29
N GLY A 509 -12.88 11.75 15.09
CA GLY A 509 -12.63 11.64 16.53
C GLY A 509 -11.18 11.37 16.87
N ALA A 510 -10.74 11.87 18.02
CA ALA A 510 -9.40 11.61 18.49
C ALA A 510 -9.19 10.12 18.80
N PHE A 511 -7.99 9.63 18.53
CA PHE A 511 -7.55 8.30 18.96
C PHE A 511 -7.00 8.38 20.38
N SER A 512 -7.36 7.41 21.22
CA SER A 512 -6.80 7.27 22.56
C SER A 512 -6.63 5.79 22.90
N PRO A 513 -5.45 5.34 23.35
CA PRO A 513 -5.25 3.98 23.85
C PRO A 513 -6.14 3.69 25.05
N VAL A 514 -6.58 2.44 25.19
CA VAL A 514 -7.24 1.90 26.37
C VAL A 514 -6.31 0.88 27.03
N GLU A 515 -6.13 0.97 28.33
CA GLU A 515 -5.35 -0.01 29.08
C GLU A 515 -6.05 -1.37 29.08
N THR A 516 -5.35 -2.39 28.62
CA THR A 516 -5.85 -3.76 28.48
C THR A 516 -4.72 -4.76 28.69
N ALA A 517 -5.06 -6.04 28.86
CA ALA A 517 -4.08 -7.12 28.85
C ALA A 517 -3.24 -7.11 27.57
N ASP A 518 -2.04 -7.70 27.61
CA ASP A 518 -1.07 -7.68 26.50
C ASP A 518 -1.63 -8.24 25.18
N ALA A 519 -2.47 -9.26 25.29
CA ALA A 519 -3.11 -9.90 24.16
C ALA A 519 -4.31 -9.13 23.57
N VAL A 520 -4.76 -8.07 24.24
CA VAL A 520 -5.91 -7.27 23.80
C VAL A 520 -5.46 -5.89 23.33
N ILE A 521 -5.80 -5.56 22.11
CA ILE A 521 -5.61 -4.21 21.55
C ILE A 521 -6.90 -3.43 21.78
N GLY A 522 -6.86 -2.44 22.69
CA GLY A 522 -8.01 -1.61 23.05
C GLY A 522 -7.74 -0.14 22.75
N TYR A 523 -8.67 0.54 22.07
CA TYR A 523 -8.59 1.99 21.83
C TYR A 523 -9.95 2.65 21.79
N GLU A 524 -9.95 3.96 21.93
CA GLU A 524 -11.14 4.82 21.81
C GLU A 524 -11.03 5.76 20.62
N ARG A 525 -12.18 6.05 20.02
CA ARG A 525 -12.41 7.19 19.12
C ARG A 525 -13.30 8.17 19.87
N ILE A 526 -12.75 9.34 20.16
CA ILE A 526 -13.38 10.35 21.02
C ILE A 526 -13.84 11.54 20.17
N GLY A 527 -15.14 11.78 20.11
CA GLY A 527 -15.80 12.85 19.37
C GLY A 527 -17.07 13.32 20.06
N GLU A 528 -18.16 13.46 19.33
CA GLU A 528 -19.50 13.74 19.91
C GLU A 528 -19.95 12.58 20.82
N GLU A 529 -19.55 11.37 20.48
CA GLU A 529 -19.68 10.15 21.28
C GLU A 529 -18.28 9.58 21.52
N THR A 530 -18.15 8.61 22.41
CA THR A 530 -16.93 7.81 22.56
C THR A 530 -17.20 6.38 22.08
N ILE A 531 -16.44 5.95 21.09
CA ILE A 531 -16.52 4.59 20.54
C ILE A 531 -15.27 3.82 20.95
N GLN A 532 -15.46 2.71 21.66
CA GLN A 532 -14.41 1.80 22.10
C GLN A 532 -14.27 0.64 21.11
N VAL A 533 -13.07 0.26 20.79
CA VAL A 533 -12.75 -0.92 19.97
C VAL A 533 -11.83 -1.81 20.78
N PHE A 534 -12.17 -3.08 20.90
CA PHE A 534 -11.34 -4.09 21.57
C PHE A 534 -11.16 -5.29 20.67
N VAL A 535 -9.94 -5.76 20.55
CA VAL A 535 -9.55 -6.91 19.73
C VAL A 535 -8.71 -7.86 20.59
N ASN A 536 -9.23 -9.04 20.87
CA ASN A 536 -8.44 -10.12 21.45
C ASN A 536 -7.59 -10.77 20.34
N LEU A 537 -6.30 -10.55 20.36
CA LEU A 537 -5.37 -11.11 19.36
C LEU A 537 -4.66 -12.36 19.92
N SER A 538 -5.42 -13.23 20.56
CA SER A 538 -4.92 -14.50 21.11
C SER A 538 -5.97 -15.62 21.03
N ASN A 539 -5.49 -16.85 21.16
CA ASN A 539 -6.33 -18.05 21.25
C ASN A 539 -6.82 -18.37 22.68
N GLN A 540 -6.75 -17.38 23.57
CA GLN A 540 -7.25 -17.49 24.95
C GLN A 540 -8.39 -16.50 25.20
N GLU A 541 -9.31 -16.85 26.11
CA GLU A 541 -10.32 -15.92 26.60
C GLU A 541 -9.66 -14.74 27.34
N GLN A 542 -10.15 -13.53 27.09
CA GLN A 542 -9.65 -12.29 27.70
C GLN A 542 -10.80 -11.48 28.30
N THR A 543 -10.54 -10.79 29.39
CA THR A 543 -11.53 -9.91 30.04
C THR A 543 -11.21 -8.45 29.72
N ILE A 544 -12.23 -7.67 29.36
CA ILE A 544 -12.16 -6.22 29.21
C ILE A 544 -13.16 -5.52 30.15
N VAL A 545 -12.78 -4.31 30.57
CA VAL A 545 -13.68 -3.42 31.33
C VAL A 545 -14.30 -2.44 30.35
N ALA A 546 -15.59 -2.56 30.09
CA ALA A 546 -16.32 -1.68 29.21
C ALA A 546 -17.82 -1.67 29.56
N SER A 547 -18.49 -0.59 29.20
CA SER A 547 -19.94 -0.46 29.38
C SER A 547 -20.54 0.35 28.22
N GLY A 548 -21.73 -0.01 27.77
CA GLY A 548 -22.44 0.69 26.71
C GLY A 548 -23.13 -0.25 25.75
N ASP A 549 -23.45 0.29 24.57
CA ASP A 549 -24.14 -0.43 23.51
C ASP A 549 -23.15 -1.05 22.53
N VAL A 550 -23.29 -2.35 22.29
CA VAL A 550 -22.48 -3.07 21.31
C VAL A 550 -22.96 -2.71 19.91
N LEU A 551 -22.06 -2.17 19.10
CA LEU A 551 -22.32 -1.75 17.73
C LEU A 551 -21.91 -2.79 16.70
N LEU A 552 -20.84 -3.55 17.00
CA LEU A 552 -20.31 -4.61 16.13
C LEU A 552 -19.63 -5.68 16.98
N ASN A 553 -19.74 -6.94 16.56
CA ASN A 553 -19.13 -8.10 17.22
C ASN A 553 -18.95 -9.20 16.16
N ASN A 554 -17.79 -9.87 16.13
CA ASN A 554 -17.50 -10.94 15.16
C ASN A 554 -17.93 -12.34 15.64
N TYR A 555 -18.55 -12.45 16.80
CA TYR A 555 -19.14 -13.68 17.33
C TYR A 555 -20.65 -13.52 17.49
N PRO A 556 -21.43 -14.61 17.45
CA PRO A 556 -22.87 -14.54 17.69
C PRO A 556 -23.24 -14.02 19.09
N GLU A 557 -22.40 -14.32 20.09
CA GLU A 557 -22.62 -13.96 21.47
C GLU A 557 -21.43 -13.20 22.08
N LEU A 558 -21.72 -12.24 22.93
CA LEU A 558 -20.75 -11.54 23.78
C LEU A 558 -21.13 -11.78 25.26
N ARG A 559 -20.27 -12.48 25.98
CA ARG A 559 -20.49 -12.80 27.38
C ARG A 559 -20.25 -11.58 28.26
N LYS A 560 -21.26 -11.16 29.03
CA LYS A 560 -21.22 -9.98 29.91
C LYS A 560 -21.35 -10.40 31.38
N SER A 561 -20.53 -9.79 32.24
CA SER A 561 -20.65 -9.80 33.70
C SER A 561 -20.52 -8.37 34.20
N GLU A 562 -20.97 -8.05 35.40
CA GLU A 562 -21.02 -6.70 35.95
C GLU A 562 -19.84 -5.80 35.56
N GLY A 563 -20.07 -4.85 34.59
CA GLY A 563 -19.05 -3.91 34.10
C GLY A 563 -17.91 -4.49 33.27
N THR A 564 -17.95 -5.79 32.95
CA THR A 564 -16.92 -6.48 32.17
C THR A 564 -17.52 -7.29 31.01
N TYR A 565 -16.72 -7.49 29.97
CA TYR A 565 -17.02 -8.46 28.93
C TYR A 565 -15.88 -9.48 28.83
N MET A 566 -16.25 -10.74 28.58
CA MET A 566 -15.32 -11.82 28.30
C MET A 566 -15.25 -12.01 26.77
N LEU A 567 -14.10 -11.72 26.20
CA LEU A 567 -13.82 -11.93 24.78
C LEU A 567 -13.31 -13.35 24.57
N GLN A 568 -13.93 -14.08 23.67
CA GLN A 568 -13.46 -15.39 23.19
C GLN A 568 -12.17 -15.24 22.39
N PRO A 569 -11.47 -16.35 22.03
CA PRO A 569 -10.30 -16.28 21.15
C PRO A 569 -10.58 -15.49 19.86
N TYR A 570 -9.72 -14.52 19.54
CA TYR A 570 -9.86 -13.62 18.39
C TYR A 570 -11.22 -12.91 18.29
N GLN A 571 -11.93 -12.76 19.40
CA GLN A 571 -13.16 -11.95 19.43
C GLN A 571 -12.83 -10.48 19.42
N THR A 572 -13.63 -9.73 18.66
CA THR A 572 -13.56 -8.26 18.62
C THR A 572 -14.92 -7.65 18.88
N VAL A 573 -14.92 -6.48 19.47
CA VAL A 573 -16.16 -5.75 19.76
C VAL A 573 -15.95 -4.25 19.60
N VAL A 574 -16.95 -3.59 19.00
CA VAL A 574 -17.05 -2.13 18.94
C VAL A 574 -18.21 -1.70 19.80
N ILE A 575 -17.97 -0.81 20.77
CA ILE A 575 -18.94 -0.41 21.79
C ILE A 575 -19.08 1.11 21.79
N ARG A 576 -20.31 1.62 21.74
CA ARG A 576 -20.59 3.00 22.13
C ARG A 576 -20.55 3.07 23.66
N LYS A 577 -19.59 3.79 24.20
CA LYS A 577 -19.42 3.97 25.66
C LYS A 577 -20.66 4.64 26.25
N GLY A 578 -21.25 4.02 27.25
CA GLY A 578 -22.39 4.58 27.97
C GLY A 578 -22.00 5.92 28.61
N GLY A 579 -22.83 6.94 28.49
CA GLY A 579 -22.69 8.15 29.32
C GLY A 579 -22.83 7.77 30.79
N ASN A 580 -21.99 8.32 31.66
CA ASN A 580 -22.25 8.31 33.07
C ASN A 580 -23.55 9.10 33.28
N HIS A 581 -24.66 8.40 33.38
CA HIS A 581 -25.87 8.98 33.98
C HIS A 581 -25.63 8.98 35.48
N ASP A 582 -24.92 9.99 35.99
CA ASP A 582 -24.99 10.39 37.40
C ASP A 582 -26.35 11.03 37.70
#